data_cdcfe48f0ea2937e3799ca131ea50c0d
#
_entry.id   cdcfe48f0ea2937e3799ca131ea50c0d
#
_cell.length_a   1.000
_cell.length_b   1.000
_cell.length_c   1.000
_cell.angle_alpha   90.00
_cell.angle_beta   90.00
_cell.angle_gamma   90.00
#
_symmetry.space_group_name_H-M   'P 1'
#
loop_
_entity.id
_entity.type
_entity.pdbx_description
1 polymer ?
#
loop_
_entity_poly.entity_id
_entity_poly.type
_entity_poly.pdbx_seq_one_letter_code
_entity_poly.pdbx_strand_id
1 'polypeptide(L)'
;DHCIIFVDDSVEFCTEGDIARYVEVFDYIIYPTMVSFYSRNFDIDGNGKLGIVLIDMKDKYDEIQGIVAGYFWAIDFFPEEMTIREYGLSSNEGDFIYLNAQLLDPELNDLGFTVDDHFSTIAHEFQHLLYFYRSLEKGWVNKRFYLGIDDTWINEGMSTYAEQITGYSEVDNRVYYYFLEYPGMPTSEVSLLYWEGILHNYG
;
A
#
# COMPACT_ATOMS: atom_id res chain seq x y z
N ASP A 1 -17.26 9.04 -1.44
CA ASP A 1 -17.19 10.05 -2.51
C ASP A 1 -15.85 10.00 -3.25
N HIS A 2 -14.75 9.58 -2.59
CA HIS A 2 -13.39 9.59 -3.13
C HIS A 2 -12.85 8.20 -3.49
N CYS A 3 -13.59 7.12 -3.22
CA CYS A 3 -13.20 5.77 -3.63
C CYS A 3 -14.34 4.96 -4.22
N ILE A 4 -13.97 3.86 -4.88
CA ILE A 4 -14.85 2.76 -5.29
C ILE A 4 -14.22 1.48 -4.72
N ILE A 5 -15.00 0.67 -4.03
CA ILE A 5 -14.57 -0.63 -3.54
C ILE A 5 -14.96 -1.69 -4.56
N PHE A 6 -13.96 -2.39 -5.08
CA PHE A 6 -14.13 -3.57 -5.91
C PHE A 6 -13.85 -4.81 -5.06
N VAL A 7 -14.73 -5.79 -5.13
CA VAL A 7 -14.58 -7.05 -4.41
C VAL A 7 -14.54 -8.16 -5.43
N ASP A 8 -13.47 -8.96 -5.43
CA ASP A 8 -13.34 -10.12 -6.30
C ASP A 8 -14.45 -11.14 -5.98
N ASP A 9 -15.00 -11.77 -7.01
CA ASP A 9 -16.10 -12.74 -6.88
C ASP A 9 -15.76 -13.96 -5.99
N SER A 10 -14.47 -14.22 -5.76
CA SER A 10 -14.00 -15.27 -4.84
C SER A 10 -14.04 -14.88 -3.37
N VAL A 11 -14.23 -13.59 -3.06
CA VAL A 11 -14.24 -13.05 -1.69
C VAL A 11 -15.68 -13.04 -1.16
N GLU A 12 -16.11 -14.16 -0.57
CA GLU A 12 -17.51 -14.32 -0.09
C GLU A 12 -17.71 -13.79 1.35
N PHE A 13 -16.65 -13.54 2.10
CA PHE A 13 -16.69 -13.18 3.53
C PHE A 13 -16.72 -11.66 3.80
N CYS A 14 -16.56 -10.82 2.78
CA CYS A 14 -16.65 -9.37 2.91
C CYS A 14 -18.12 -8.93 2.90
N THR A 15 -18.55 -8.29 3.97
CA THR A 15 -19.94 -7.87 4.14
C THR A 15 -20.20 -6.45 3.60
N GLU A 16 -21.46 -6.09 3.37
CA GLU A 16 -21.84 -4.70 3.05
C GLU A 16 -21.41 -3.72 4.15
N GLY A 17 -21.40 -4.17 5.40
CA GLY A 17 -20.93 -3.37 6.54
C GLY A 17 -19.44 -3.07 6.45
N ASP A 18 -18.62 -4.04 6.04
CA ASP A 18 -17.19 -3.87 5.83
C ASP A 18 -16.93 -2.88 4.68
N ILE A 19 -17.65 -3.04 3.57
CA ILE A 19 -17.56 -2.11 2.42
C ILE A 19 -17.89 -0.69 2.85
N ALA A 20 -18.99 -0.50 3.60
CA ALA A 20 -19.38 0.81 4.10
C ALA A 20 -18.29 1.42 5.02
N ARG A 21 -17.64 0.59 5.82
CA ARG A 21 -16.54 1.00 6.71
C ARG A 21 -15.31 1.43 5.93
N TYR A 22 -14.91 0.73 4.86
CA TYR A 22 -13.84 1.16 3.97
C TYR A 22 -14.12 2.54 3.37
N VAL A 23 -15.31 2.75 2.81
CA VAL A 23 -15.71 4.04 2.22
C VAL A 23 -15.70 5.15 3.28
N GLU A 24 -16.26 4.91 4.46
CA GLU A 24 -16.32 5.89 5.54
C GLU A 24 -14.90 6.34 5.95
N VAL A 25 -14.04 5.40 6.28
CA VAL A 25 -12.69 5.72 6.77
C VAL A 25 -11.84 6.36 5.67
N PHE A 26 -11.93 5.85 4.44
CA PHE A 26 -11.19 6.45 3.34
C PHE A 26 -11.64 7.89 3.08
N ASP A 27 -12.93 8.12 2.91
CA ASP A 27 -13.47 9.43 2.55
C ASP A 27 -13.28 10.50 3.63
N TYR A 28 -13.39 10.14 4.91
CA TYR A 28 -13.40 11.12 6.00
C TYR A 28 -12.08 11.23 6.76
N ILE A 29 -11.19 10.24 6.67
CA ILE A 29 -9.93 10.22 7.42
C ILE A 29 -8.73 10.13 6.50
N ILE A 30 -8.60 9.03 5.72
CA ILE A 30 -7.39 8.76 4.95
C ILE A 30 -7.22 9.78 3.82
N TYR A 31 -8.19 9.87 2.93
CA TYR A 31 -8.11 10.75 1.76
C TYR A 31 -7.79 12.22 2.11
N PRO A 32 -8.57 12.90 2.98
CA PRO A 32 -8.30 14.30 3.29
C PRO A 32 -6.95 14.51 3.98
N THR A 33 -6.52 13.58 4.84
CA THR A 33 -5.22 13.64 5.49
C THR A 33 -4.10 13.51 4.47
N MET A 34 -4.15 12.49 3.62
CA MET A 34 -3.12 12.20 2.64
C MET A 34 -2.98 13.30 1.59
N VAL A 35 -4.11 13.78 1.06
CA VAL A 35 -4.10 14.86 0.06
C VAL A 35 -3.56 16.17 0.64
N SER A 36 -3.85 16.47 1.90
CA SER A 36 -3.31 17.67 2.55
C SER A 36 -1.80 17.60 2.78
N PHE A 37 -1.25 16.40 2.97
CA PHE A 37 0.15 16.19 3.33
C PHE A 37 1.06 15.94 2.12
N TYR A 38 0.65 15.04 1.20
CA TYR A 38 1.50 14.56 0.12
C TYR A 38 1.24 15.21 -1.22
N SER A 39 0.01 15.38 -1.62
CA SER A 39 -0.39 16.07 -2.86
C SER A 39 -1.90 16.05 -3.03
N ARG A 40 -2.36 16.88 -3.97
CA ARG A 40 -3.74 16.77 -4.46
C ARG A 40 -3.97 15.41 -5.14
N ASN A 41 -5.24 15.05 -5.19
CA ASN A 41 -5.72 13.92 -5.96
C ASN A 41 -5.27 13.98 -7.43
N PHE A 42 -5.00 12.84 -7.97
CA PHE A 42 -4.86 12.60 -9.40
C PHE A 42 -5.97 11.65 -9.80
N ASP A 43 -6.18 11.52 -11.07
CA ASP A 43 -7.33 10.84 -11.64
C ASP A 43 -6.91 10.38 -13.05
N ILE A 44 -6.51 9.12 -13.14
CA ILE A 44 -5.96 8.56 -14.38
C ILE A 44 -7.06 8.21 -15.37
N ASP A 45 -8.17 7.67 -14.86
CA ASP A 45 -9.29 7.20 -15.69
C ASP A 45 -10.42 8.23 -15.83
N GLY A 46 -10.31 9.38 -15.17
CA GLY A 46 -11.28 10.48 -15.24
C GLY A 46 -12.56 10.25 -14.43
N ASN A 47 -12.55 9.32 -13.49
CA ASN A 47 -13.71 9.00 -12.65
C ASN A 47 -13.75 9.77 -11.31
N GLY A 48 -12.65 10.44 -10.95
CA GLY A 48 -12.51 11.23 -9.72
C GLY A 48 -12.36 10.42 -8.44
N LYS A 49 -12.08 9.12 -8.52
CA LYS A 49 -12.08 8.20 -7.38
C LYS A 49 -10.93 7.21 -7.44
N LEU A 50 -10.39 6.86 -6.27
CA LEU A 50 -9.45 5.76 -6.13
C LEU A 50 -10.19 4.41 -6.15
N GLY A 51 -9.71 3.46 -6.93
CA GLY A 51 -10.15 2.07 -6.87
C GLY A 51 -9.43 1.34 -5.72
N ILE A 52 -10.19 0.80 -4.77
CA ILE A 52 -9.67 -0.11 -3.73
C ILE A 52 -10.19 -1.51 -4.05
N VAL A 53 -9.28 -2.42 -4.37
CA VAL A 53 -9.61 -3.75 -4.87
C VAL A 53 -9.31 -4.80 -3.79
N LEU A 54 -10.34 -5.47 -3.30
CA LEU A 54 -10.24 -6.60 -2.38
C LEU A 54 -10.11 -7.89 -3.19
N ILE A 55 -8.96 -8.54 -3.11
CA ILE A 55 -8.67 -9.78 -3.85
C ILE A 55 -8.14 -10.87 -2.93
N ASP A 56 -8.41 -12.12 -3.28
CA ASP A 56 -7.73 -13.27 -2.70
C ASP A 56 -6.34 -13.43 -3.34
N MET A 57 -5.30 -12.96 -2.66
CA MET A 57 -3.92 -13.03 -3.17
C MET A 57 -3.35 -14.46 -3.17
N LYS A 58 -4.05 -15.42 -2.55
CA LYS A 58 -3.62 -16.84 -2.42
C LYS A 58 -2.22 -17.02 -1.85
N ASP A 59 -1.76 -16.02 -1.13
CA ASP A 59 -0.46 -16.06 -0.48
C ASP A 59 -0.53 -17.03 0.68
N LYS A 60 0.44 -17.93 0.73
CA LYS A 60 0.64 -18.74 1.93
C LYS A 60 1.44 -17.92 2.92
N TYR A 61 0.96 -17.86 4.16
CA TYR A 61 1.74 -17.31 5.25
C TYR A 61 3.10 -18.02 5.31
N ASP A 62 4.16 -17.25 5.15
CA ASP A 62 5.54 -17.70 5.34
C ASP A 62 6.06 -17.01 6.61
N GLU A 63 6.46 -17.79 7.62
CA GLU A 63 6.99 -17.27 8.89
C GLU A 63 8.22 -16.38 8.71
N ILE A 64 8.90 -16.46 7.55
CA ILE A 64 10.10 -15.69 7.23
C ILE A 64 9.77 -14.42 6.45
N GLN A 65 8.79 -14.47 5.55
CA GLN A 65 8.45 -13.36 4.65
C GLN A 65 7.21 -12.58 5.07
N GLY A 66 6.42 -13.14 6.00
CA GLY A 66 5.15 -12.56 6.40
C GLY A 66 4.06 -12.77 5.34
N ILE A 67 3.00 -12.00 5.44
CA ILE A 67 1.89 -11.97 4.49
C ILE A 67 1.85 -10.60 3.80
N VAL A 68 1.62 -10.58 2.51
CA VAL A 68 1.40 -9.34 1.78
C VAL A 68 0.00 -8.84 2.11
N ALA A 69 -0.12 -7.73 2.80
CA ALA A 69 -1.40 -7.14 3.20
C ALA A 69 -2.06 -6.34 2.06
N GLY A 70 -1.25 -5.76 1.19
CA GLY A 70 -1.69 -5.03 0.02
C GLY A 70 -0.52 -4.58 -0.85
N TYR A 71 -0.82 -3.95 -1.97
CA TYR A 71 0.18 -3.33 -2.84
C TYR A 71 -0.42 -2.26 -3.74
N PHE A 72 0.41 -1.32 -4.14
CA PHE A 72 0.20 -0.44 -5.27
C PHE A 72 0.90 -0.99 -6.51
N TRP A 73 0.21 -0.99 -7.66
CA TRP A 73 0.75 -1.49 -8.92
C TRP A 73 0.89 -0.38 -9.97
N ALA A 74 2.09 0.16 -10.11
CA ALA A 74 2.36 1.29 -10.98
C ALA A 74 2.05 1.06 -12.48
N ILE A 75 1.96 -0.21 -12.90
CA ILE A 75 1.60 -0.59 -14.28
C ILE A 75 0.20 -0.12 -14.66
N ASP A 76 -0.73 -0.07 -13.69
CA ASP A 76 -2.11 0.35 -13.94
C ASP A 76 -2.24 1.82 -14.37
N PHE A 77 -1.20 2.62 -14.20
CA PHE A 77 -1.15 4.00 -14.67
C PHE A 77 -0.97 4.15 -16.18
N PHE A 78 -0.75 3.06 -16.90
CA PHE A 78 -0.38 3.11 -18.32
C PHE A 78 -1.34 2.29 -19.17
N PRO A 79 -1.50 2.67 -20.46
CA PRO A 79 -2.35 1.93 -21.39
C PRO A 79 -1.92 0.45 -21.50
N GLU A 80 -2.88 -0.46 -21.44
CA GLU A 80 -2.62 -1.91 -21.47
C GLU A 80 -1.86 -2.34 -22.74
N GLU A 81 -2.21 -1.75 -23.90
CA GLU A 81 -1.48 -2.03 -25.15
C GLU A 81 0.02 -1.76 -25.03
N MET A 82 0.38 -0.69 -24.30
CA MET A 82 1.77 -0.35 -24.07
C MET A 82 2.43 -1.31 -23.09
N THR A 83 1.77 -1.61 -21.98
CA THR A 83 2.35 -2.46 -20.92
C THR A 83 2.52 -3.91 -21.37
N ILE A 84 1.58 -4.45 -22.13
CA ILE A 84 1.71 -5.78 -22.76
C ILE A 84 2.87 -5.79 -23.74
N ARG A 85 2.98 -4.80 -24.62
CA ARG A 85 4.04 -4.75 -25.64
C ARG A 85 5.43 -4.61 -25.06
N GLU A 86 5.60 -3.75 -24.07
CA GLU A 86 6.94 -3.41 -23.55
C GLU A 86 7.38 -4.37 -22.41
N TYR A 87 6.44 -4.91 -21.63
CA TYR A 87 6.72 -5.65 -20.40
C TYR A 87 6.03 -7.01 -20.31
N GLY A 88 5.04 -7.31 -21.16
CA GLY A 88 4.22 -8.53 -21.07
C GLY A 88 3.27 -8.53 -19.86
N LEU A 89 2.90 -7.34 -19.35
CA LEU A 89 2.07 -7.17 -18.15
C LEU A 89 0.74 -6.50 -18.52
N SER A 90 -0.34 -7.00 -17.93
CA SER A 90 -1.66 -6.36 -18.04
C SER A 90 -1.75 -5.13 -17.14
N SER A 91 -2.59 -4.18 -17.53
CA SER A 91 -2.90 -2.95 -16.82
C SER A 91 -4.41 -2.79 -16.70
N ASN A 92 -4.88 -2.26 -15.57
CA ASN A 92 -6.28 -1.89 -15.37
C ASN A 92 -6.60 -0.44 -15.78
N GLU A 93 -5.60 0.29 -16.30
CA GLU A 93 -5.71 1.65 -16.84
C GLU A 93 -6.41 2.64 -15.88
N GLY A 94 -6.01 2.65 -14.61
CA GLY A 94 -6.60 3.51 -13.59
C GLY A 94 -5.76 3.62 -12.33
N ASP A 95 -6.32 4.31 -11.35
CA ASP A 95 -5.68 4.52 -10.05
C ASP A 95 -6.21 3.52 -9.02
N PHE A 96 -5.49 2.44 -8.86
CA PHE A 96 -5.86 1.31 -8.00
C PHE A 96 -4.83 1.04 -6.89
N ILE A 97 -5.36 0.58 -5.75
CA ILE A 97 -4.60 -0.15 -4.73
C ILE A 97 -5.28 -1.48 -4.46
N TYR A 98 -4.50 -2.48 -4.09
CA TYR A 98 -4.97 -3.84 -3.91
C TYR A 98 -4.77 -4.27 -2.47
N LEU A 99 -5.78 -4.90 -1.87
CA LEU A 99 -5.77 -5.41 -0.51
C LEU A 99 -5.98 -6.91 -0.49
N ASN A 100 -5.25 -7.59 0.37
CA ASN A 100 -5.37 -9.03 0.55
C ASN A 100 -6.60 -9.37 1.41
N ALA A 101 -7.68 -9.74 0.75
CA ALA A 101 -8.93 -10.08 1.43
C ALA A 101 -8.81 -11.32 2.33
N GLN A 102 -7.84 -12.22 2.11
CA GLN A 102 -7.63 -13.39 2.98
C GLN A 102 -7.40 -13.04 4.45
N LEU A 103 -6.88 -11.84 4.73
CA LEU A 103 -6.71 -11.36 6.10
C LEU A 103 -8.04 -11.22 6.86
N LEU A 104 -9.16 -11.11 6.13
CA LEU A 104 -10.50 -10.99 6.71
C LEU A 104 -11.26 -12.32 6.74
N ASP A 105 -10.72 -13.38 6.12
CA ASP A 105 -11.38 -14.69 6.08
C ASP A 105 -11.42 -15.31 7.50
N PRO A 106 -12.61 -15.52 8.09
CA PRO A 106 -12.73 -16.07 9.43
C PRO A 106 -12.14 -17.48 9.57
N GLU A 107 -12.02 -18.24 8.49
CA GLU A 107 -11.46 -19.59 8.48
C GLU A 107 -9.92 -19.59 8.43
N LEU A 108 -9.33 -18.51 7.88
CA LEU A 108 -7.89 -18.37 7.72
C LEU A 108 -7.27 -17.34 8.70
N ASN A 109 -8.11 -16.57 9.35
CA ASN A 109 -7.69 -15.46 10.20
C ASN A 109 -7.44 -15.90 11.65
N ASP A 110 -6.49 -16.80 11.86
CA ASP A 110 -6.03 -17.18 13.20
C ASP A 110 -5.33 -16.01 13.95
N LEU A 111 -4.92 -14.97 13.24
CA LEU A 111 -4.23 -13.81 13.78
C LEU A 111 -5.17 -12.71 14.26
N GLY A 112 -6.47 -12.83 13.98
CA GLY A 112 -7.51 -11.91 14.45
C GLY A 112 -7.54 -10.57 13.70
N PHE A 113 -7.08 -10.51 12.46
CA PHE A 113 -7.19 -9.31 11.62
C PHE A 113 -8.65 -8.89 11.42
N THR A 114 -8.85 -7.60 11.30
CA THR A 114 -10.14 -6.96 11.07
C THR A 114 -10.06 -5.99 9.92
N VAL A 115 -11.20 -5.43 9.49
CA VAL A 115 -11.23 -4.35 8.48
C VAL A 115 -10.35 -3.17 8.90
N ASP A 116 -10.26 -2.88 10.20
CA ASP A 116 -9.49 -1.75 10.72
C ASP A 116 -7.96 -1.93 10.48
N ASP A 117 -7.47 -3.18 10.42
CA ASP A 117 -6.06 -3.46 10.13
C ASP A 117 -5.70 -3.14 8.66
N HIS A 118 -6.67 -3.18 7.75
CA HIS A 118 -6.45 -2.75 6.37
C HIS A 118 -6.28 -1.23 6.22
N PHE A 119 -6.70 -0.42 7.17
CA PHE A 119 -6.61 1.04 7.02
C PHE A 119 -5.17 1.55 7.05
N SER A 120 -4.29 0.89 7.80
CA SER A 120 -2.85 1.19 7.73
C SER A 120 -2.31 0.87 6.35
N THR A 121 -2.63 -0.31 5.82
CA THR A 121 -2.24 -0.73 4.46
C THR A 121 -2.78 0.22 3.39
N ILE A 122 -4.04 0.65 3.49
CA ILE A 122 -4.61 1.63 2.55
C ILE A 122 -3.81 2.95 2.58
N ALA A 123 -3.48 3.46 3.75
CA ALA A 123 -2.69 4.69 3.88
C ALA A 123 -1.29 4.52 3.30
N HIS A 124 -0.66 3.37 3.54
CA HIS A 124 0.65 2.98 3.02
C HIS A 124 0.66 2.95 1.49
N GLU A 125 -0.22 2.16 0.88
CA GLU A 125 -0.27 1.98 -0.57
C GLU A 125 -0.76 3.23 -1.30
N PHE A 126 -1.65 3.98 -0.68
CA PHE A 126 -2.07 5.28 -1.23
C PHE A 126 -0.94 6.29 -1.24
N GLN A 127 -0.01 6.25 -0.27
CA GLN A 127 1.20 7.07 -0.30
C GLN A 127 2.09 6.70 -1.48
N HIS A 128 2.34 5.40 -1.72
CA HIS A 128 3.12 4.94 -2.87
C HIS A 128 2.53 5.45 -4.19
N LEU A 129 1.23 5.38 -4.33
CA LEU A 129 0.48 5.84 -5.48
C LEU A 129 0.63 7.36 -5.68
N LEU A 130 0.47 8.17 -4.62
CA LEU A 130 0.66 9.63 -4.66
C LEU A 130 2.12 10.01 -5.02
N TYR A 131 3.10 9.30 -4.45
CA TYR A 131 4.51 9.50 -4.74
C TYR A 131 4.85 9.18 -6.21
N PHE A 132 4.35 8.05 -6.72
CA PHE A 132 4.54 7.64 -8.09
C PHE A 132 3.96 8.66 -9.07
N TYR A 133 2.72 9.06 -8.86
CA TYR A 133 2.07 10.11 -9.67
C TYR A 133 2.88 11.41 -9.68
N ARG A 134 3.34 11.85 -8.52
CA ARG A 134 4.16 13.06 -8.40
C ARG A 134 5.47 12.94 -9.16
N SER A 135 6.05 11.77 -9.15
CA SER A 135 7.27 11.46 -9.89
C SER A 135 7.05 11.49 -11.40
N LEU A 136 5.89 11.02 -11.86
CA LEU A 136 5.47 11.14 -13.27
C LEU A 136 5.29 12.62 -13.69
N GLU A 137 4.54 13.41 -12.91
CA GLU A 137 4.34 14.84 -13.18
C GLU A 137 5.66 15.60 -13.32
N LYS A 138 6.65 15.26 -12.51
CA LYS A 138 7.96 15.92 -12.52
C LYS A 138 8.93 15.35 -13.55
N GLY A 139 8.52 14.31 -14.29
CA GLY A 139 9.39 13.64 -15.26
C GLY A 139 10.57 12.91 -14.62
N TRP A 140 10.48 12.59 -13.33
CA TRP A 140 11.51 11.84 -12.63
C TRP A 140 11.48 10.35 -12.96
N VAL A 141 10.34 9.83 -13.39
CA VAL A 141 10.24 8.47 -13.92
C VAL A 141 10.84 8.49 -15.32
N ASN A 142 12.13 8.18 -15.42
CA ASN A 142 12.76 7.89 -16.69
C ASN A 142 12.04 6.70 -17.33
N LYS A 143 12.07 6.61 -18.68
CA LYS A 143 11.44 5.58 -19.52
C LYS A 143 11.72 4.10 -19.14
N ARG A 144 12.33 3.86 -18.03
CA ARG A 144 12.43 2.59 -17.35
C ARG A 144 11.58 2.72 -16.09
N PHE A 145 10.64 1.82 -15.90
CA PHE A 145 9.85 1.64 -14.67
C PHE A 145 10.72 1.26 -13.47
N TYR A 146 11.78 1.98 -13.26
CA TYR A 146 12.53 1.93 -12.03
C TYR A 146 11.95 3.01 -11.12
N LEU A 147 11.08 2.60 -10.23
CA LEU A 147 11.17 3.11 -8.88
C LEU A 147 12.64 2.94 -8.53
N GLY A 148 13.39 4.03 -8.51
CA GLY A 148 14.83 3.92 -8.29
C GLY A 148 15.03 3.15 -7.00
N ILE A 149 15.75 2.04 -7.08
CA ILE A 149 16.15 1.24 -5.91
C ILE A 149 16.81 2.16 -4.87
N ASP A 150 17.42 3.26 -5.33
CA ASP A 150 18.10 4.23 -4.50
C ASP A 150 17.20 5.02 -3.54
N ASP A 151 15.88 5.12 -3.81
CA ASP A 151 14.93 5.89 -3.00
C ASP A 151 13.92 5.00 -2.26
N THR A 152 14.04 3.67 -2.30
CA THR A 152 13.10 2.73 -1.70
C THR A 152 12.89 3.01 -0.21
N TRP A 153 13.95 3.23 0.54
CA TRP A 153 13.87 3.52 1.97
C TRP A 153 13.12 4.82 2.29
N ILE A 154 13.24 5.84 1.43
CA ILE A 154 12.48 7.09 1.57
C ILE A 154 11.01 6.82 1.30
N ASN A 155 10.72 6.11 0.21
CA ASN A 155 9.36 5.79 -0.18
C ASN A 155 8.64 4.97 0.90
N GLU A 156 9.31 3.93 1.41
CA GLU A 156 8.79 3.10 2.50
C GLU A 156 8.68 3.87 3.84
N GLY A 157 9.66 4.70 4.16
CA GLY A 157 9.58 5.56 5.34
C GLY A 157 8.44 6.56 5.27
N MET A 158 8.16 7.12 4.10
CA MET A 158 7.02 8.02 3.89
C MET A 158 5.68 7.30 3.94
N SER A 159 5.59 6.07 3.46
CA SER A 159 4.37 5.26 3.56
C SER A 159 4.10 4.82 5.00
N THR A 160 5.13 4.45 5.75
CA THR A 160 5.02 4.21 7.20
C THR A 160 4.57 5.47 7.96
N TYR A 161 5.08 6.63 7.57
CA TYR A 161 4.63 7.90 8.14
C TYR A 161 3.17 8.22 7.77
N ALA A 162 2.72 7.82 6.59
CA ALA A 162 1.32 7.94 6.17
C ALA A 162 0.36 7.17 7.10
N GLU A 163 0.74 5.94 7.48
CA GLU A 163 0.00 5.15 8.46
C GLU A 163 -0.14 5.93 9.79
N GLN A 164 0.96 6.56 10.24
CA GLN A 164 0.96 7.30 11.50
C GLN A 164 0.08 8.55 11.47
N ILE A 165 0.16 9.37 10.42
CA ILE A 165 -0.63 10.63 10.36
C ILE A 165 -2.12 10.39 10.13
N THR A 166 -2.50 9.24 9.60
CA THR A 166 -3.90 8.82 9.47
C THR A 166 -4.45 8.18 10.74
N GLY A 167 -3.58 7.88 11.72
CA GLY A 167 -3.96 7.29 13.00
C GLY A 167 -4.11 5.77 13.01
N TYR A 168 -3.68 5.09 11.95
CA TYR A 168 -3.76 3.63 11.80
C TYR A 168 -2.40 2.94 11.86
N SER A 169 -1.43 3.58 12.48
CA SER A 169 -0.06 3.09 12.52
C SER A 169 0.11 1.92 13.49
N GLU A 170 0.83 0.90 13.03
CA GLU A 170 1.46 -0.13 13.86
C GLU A 170 2.91 0.20 14.24
N VAL A 171 3.29 1.48 14.18
CA VAL A 171 4.67 1.93 14.46
C VAL A 171 5.19 1.41 15.80
N ASP A 172 4.33 1.30 16.81
CA ASP A 172 4.71 0.77 18.11
C ASP A 172 5.25 -0.67 18.01
N ASN A 173 4.68 -1.50 17.14
CA ASN A 173 5.14 -2.87 16.92
C ASN A 173 6.49 -2.91 16.20
N ARG A 174 6.73 -2.05 15.21
CA ARG A 174 8.02 -1.95 14.49
C ARG A 174 9.14 -1.45 15.39
N VAL A 175 8.87 -0.38 16.16
CA VAL A 175 9.80 0.16 17.15
C VAL A 175 10.07 -0.87 18.26
N TYR A 176 9.04 -1.55 18.74
CA TYR A 176 9.14 -2.60 19.74
C TYR A 176 9.99 -3.78 19.24
N TYR A 177 9.74 -4.24 17.99
CA TYR A 177 10.53 -5.30 17.36
C TYR A 177 12.00 -4.90 17.24
N TYR A 178 12.31 -3.69 16.80
CA TYR A 178 13.67 -3.18 16.71
C TYR A 178 14.40 -3.22 18.05
N PHE A 179 13.75 -2.77 19.12
CA PHE A 179 14.37 -2.76 20.46
C PHE A 179 14.50 -4.14 21.08
N LEU A 180 13.63 -5.08 20.76
CA LEU A 180 13.68 -6.44 21.33
C LEU A 180 14.62 -7.36 20.57
N GLU A 181 14.59 -7.34 19.27
CA GLU A 181 15.39 -8.24 18.43
C GLU A 181 16.84 -7.76 18.31
N TYR A 182 17.06 -6.46 18.42
CA TYR A 182 18.38 -5.86 18.32
C TYR A 182 18.74 -5.01 19.55
N PRO A 183 18.66 -5.54 20.78
CA PRO A 183 18.95 -4.78 21.97
C PRO A 183 20.45 -4.38 21.99
N GLY A 184 20.70 -3.08 21.88
CA GLY A 184 22.05 -2.53 21.89
C GLY A 184 22.70 -2.36 20.50
N MET A 185 21.99 -2.59 19.43
CA MET A 185 22.44 -2.21 18.08
C MET A 185 22.34 -0.69 17.94
N PRO A 186 23.48 0.01 17.70
CA PRO A 186 23.42 1.45 17.47
C PRO A 186 22.64 1.71 16.17
N THR A 187 21.75 2.71 16.19
CA THR A 187 21.05 3.16 14.98
C THR A 187 21.97 3.55 13.83
N SER A 188 23.25 3.85 14.16
CA SER A 188 24.32 4.10 13.19
C SER A 188 24.77 2.88 12.39
N GLU A 189 24.39 1.68 12.78
CA GLU A 189 24.71 0.44 12.04
C GLU A 189 23.65 0.06 11.03
N VAL A 190 22.47 0.69 11.08
CA VAL A 190 21.42 0.52 10.06
C VAL A 190 21.72 1.44 8.89
N SER A 191 21.98 0.88 7.72
CA SER A 191 22.22 1.66 6.52
C SER A 191 20.93 2.30 6.00
N LEU A 192 20.92 3.62 5.85
CA LEU A 192 19.86 4.34 5.17
C LEU A 192 20.00 4.31 3.63
N LEU A 193 21.14 3.84 3.13
CA LEU A 193 21.47 3.84 1.70
C LEU A 193 21.43 2.44 1.07
N TYR A 194 21.37 1.40 1.89
CA TYR A 194 21.38 0.02 1.43
C TYR A 194 20.24 -0.76 2.07
N TRP A 195 19.36 -1.28 1.25
CA TRP A 195 18.23 -2.07 1.68
C TRP A 195 18.64 -3.52 1.94
N GLU A 196 18.75 -3.91 3.18
CA GLU A 196 19.18 -5.26 3.59
C GLU A 196 18.04 -6.26 3.80
N GLY A 197 16.80 -5.84 3.58
CA GLY A 197 15.60 -6.64 3.75
C GLY A 197 14.50 -5.88 4.47
N ILE A 198 13.29 -6.43 4.42
CA ILE A 198 12.06 -5.76 4.85
C ILE A 198 12.13 -5.27 6.31
N LEU A 199 12.73 -6.05 7.21
CA LEU A 199 12.67 -5.75 8.65
C LEU A 199 13.73 -4.74 9.14
N HIS A 200 14.81 -4.53 8.42
CA HIS A 200 15.92 -3.67 8.88
C HIS A 200 15.78 -2.21 8.50
N ASN A 201 14.98 -1.89 7.49
CA ASN A 201 14.94 -0.56 6.89
C ASN A 201 13.61 0.19 7.06
N TYR A 202 12.63 -0.42 7.74
CA TYR A 202 11.37 0.23 8.08
C TYR A 202 11.45 1.07 9.39
N GLY A 203 12.61 1.43 9.85
CA GLY A 203 12.82 2.21 11.05
C GLY A 203 12.58 3.71 10.90
#